data_f7e3dc24d8ca22ba96856e435446965a
#
_entry.id   f7e3dc24d8ca22ba96856e435446965a
#
_cell.length_a   1.000
_cell.length_b   1.000
_cell.length_c   1.000
_cell.angle_alpha   90.00
_cell.angle_beta   90.00
_cell.angle_gamma   90.00
#
_symmetry.space_group_name_H-M   'P 1'
#
loop_
_entity.id
_entity.type
_entity.pdbx_description
1 polymer ?
#
loop_
_entity_poly.entity_id
_entity_poly.type
_entity_poly.pdbx_seq_one_letter_code
_entity_poly.pdbx_strand_id
1 'polypeptide(L)'
;MDTRYLFKRHNTWWVKVAVPRTLRHLLGYDLRQSLKTHDLEKAQEYRDEIVASFKAKIEKARRSSSSKKELELNDTVSSYTPVTDVNNPQYYHKVVDCQYACPAHTNVPEYIRQIYQGNYTEAYMINWESNVFPGILGRTCDRPCEPACRRTRTHEKPVAICRLKRVASDYKKDISELLPQVPVNKTGKKVALIGGGPASLTVARDLLVLGHECILFEKDHKAGGLMRTNIPSFRLPVEVLDEEVDLILNMGIETRFDTEITSMKDLLKEKFDAIFVGTGAPKGKEINIEGREEASKNIHIGIDWLTSIAFEHTNSIGKKVLVLGGGNTAMDCCRSSLRLGAEDVKVLVRSPFDQMKASEWELEEAMEENIPIFDNHVPKKFILKEEKLIGMEFEKVEAVFDKNGRRSLIPTGEDPVIFECDDVLVAIGQENSFEWIERDIGIEFGEWDMPIVDKITFQSSHPKVFFGGDAAWGPENIIWAAAHAHQAAISIDKLFKEEDLYNRPEPKSNLVSQKMGVHEWSYDNDISQAKRFVVPHADQSISLKNIKVEVELGFDEKLAF
;
A
#
# COMPACT_ATOMS: atom_id res chain seq x y z
N MET A 1 -12.89 22.77 29.32
CA MET A 1 -11.78 23.70 29.00
C MET A 1 -11.11 23.21 27.72
N ASP A 2 -10.87 24.08 26.75
CA ASP A 2 -10.29 23.72 25.47
C ASP A 2 -8.78 23.54 25.59
N THR A 3 -8.30 22.30 25.46
CA THR A 3 -6.87 21.95 25.54
C THR A 3 -6.28 21.54 24.19
N ARG A 4 -6.98 21.81 23.06
CA ARG A 4 -6.46 21.54 21.72
C ARG A 4 -5.08 22.17 21.52
N TYR A 5 -4.15 21.42 20.90
CA TYR A 5 -2.75 21.77 20.67
C TYR A 5 -1.88 21.85 21.93
N LEU A 6 -2.42 21.66 23.16
CA LEU A 6 -1.66 21.68 24.40
C LEU A 6 -1.34 20.27 24.89
N PHE A 7 -0.11 20.07 25.35
CA PHE A 7 0.29 18.87 26.06
C PHE A 7 1.29 19.20 27.17
N LYS A 8 1.41 18.33 28.16
CA LYS A 8 2.28 18.55 29.31
C LYS A 8 3.52 17.66 29.21
N ARG A 9 4.72 18.27 29.37
CA ARG A 9 6.00 17.55 29.42
C ARG A 9 6.81 18.08 30.59
N HIS A 10 7.29 17.18 31.45
CA HIS A 10 8.02 17.54 32.66
C HIS A 10 7.37 18.68 33.46
N ASN A 11 6.09 18.55 33.71
CA ASN A 11 5.24 19.52 34.41
C ASN A 11 5.08 20.91 33.74
N THR A 12 5.58 21.11 32.53
CA THR A 12 5.47 22.36 31.76
C THR A 12 4.51 22.16 30.59
N TRP A 13 3.69 23.20 30.28
CA TRP A 13 2.81 23.16 29.11
C TRP A 13 3.56 23.49 27.82
N TRP A 14 3.20 22.79 26.77
CA TRP A 14 3.75 22.92 25.43
C TRP A 14 2.62 23.00 24.40
N VAL A 15 2.89 23.72 23.30
CA VAL A 15 2.06 23.68 22.09
C VAL A 15 2.66 22.72 21.08
N LYS A 16 1.82 21.92 20.44
CA LYS A 16 2.18 21.03 19.32
C LYS A 16 1.20 21.22 18.18
N VAL A 17 1.70 21.44 16.97
CA VAL A 17 0.92 21.49 15.72
C VAL A 17 1.53 20.51 14.74
N ALA A 18 0.76 19.52 14.29
CA ALA A 18 1.19 18.54 13.30
C ALA A 18 1.45 19.21 11.94
N VAL A 19 2.54 18.83 11.28
CA VAL A 19 2.89 19.31 9.95
C VAL A 19 2.30 18.35 8.91
N PRO A 20 1.60 18.88 7.88
CA PRO A 20 1.10 18.07 6.77
C PRO A 20 2.19 17.19 6.15
N ARG A 21 1.87 15.94 5.78
CA ARG A 21 2.84 14.98 5.23
C ARG A 21 3.70 15.57 4.10
N THR A 22 3.08 16.31 3.20
CA THR A 22 3.72 16.95 2.04
C THR A 22 4.80 17.99 2.40
N LEU A 23 4.79 18.50 3.62
CA LEU A 23 5.72 19.55 4.09
C LEU A 23 6.68 19.05 5.18
N ARG A 24 6.59 17.76 5.56
CA ARG A 24 7.42 17.20 6.63
C ARG A 24 8.91 17.20 6.31
N HIS A 25 9.26 17.09 5.04
CA HIS A 25 10.63 17.19 4.56
C HIS A 25 11.23 18.60 4.76
N LEU A 26 10.38 19.65 4.91
CA LEU A 26 10.82 21.04 5.13
C LEU A 26 10.73 21.46 6.59
N LEU A 27 9.75 20.98 7.34
CA LEU A 27 9.41 21.49 8.67
C LEU A 27 9.46 20.44 9.78
N GLY A 28 9.75 19.17 9.46
CA GLY A 28 9.63 18.04 10.37
C GLY A 28 8.17 17.59 10.57
N TYR A 29 7.94 16.66 11.48
CA TYR A 29 6.61 16.02 11.69
C TYR A 29 5.63 16.94 12.42
N ASP A 30 6.13 17.74 13.35
CA ASP A 30 5.33 18.71 14.08
C ASP A 30 6.17 19.92 14.51
N LEU A 31 5.48 21.02 14.79
CA LEU A 31 6.07 22.21 15.38
C LEU A 31 5.70 22.26 16.85
N ARG A 32 6.70 22.34 17.72
CA ARG A 32 6.54 22.34 19.18
C ARG A 32 7.22 23.55 19.80
N GLN A 33 6.59 24.09 20.83
CA GLN A 33 7.18 25.19 21.63
C GLN A 33 6.73 25.07 23.07
N SER A 34 7.68 25.21 24.01
CA SER A 34 7.39 25.31 25.43
C SER A 34 6.75 26.64 25.75
N LEU A 35 5.69 26.63 26.53
CA LEU A 35 5.02 27.83 27.04
C LEU A 35 5.66 28.36 28.33
N LYS A 36 6.65 27.61 28.86
CA LYS A 36 7.38 27.97 30.11
C LYS A 36 6.45 28.24 31.29
N THR A 37 5.28 27.65 31.32
CA THR A 37 4.29 27.77 32.39
C THR A 37 3.79 26.41 32.84
N HIS A 38 3.44 26.31 34.12
CA HIS A 38 2.79 25.15 34.73
C HIS A 38 1.28 25.35 34.84
N ASP A 39 0.82 26.57 34.66
CA ASP A 39 -0.56 27.01 34.76
C ASP A 39 -1.29 26.81 33.43
N LEU A 40 -2.48 26.16 33.48
CA LEU A 40 -3.27 25.88 32.30
C LEU A 40 -3.92 27.14 31.68
N GLU A 41 -4.39 28.08 32.52
CA GLU A 41 -5.04 29.31 32.02
C GLU A 41 -4.06 30.16 31.24
N LYS A 42 -2.86 30.38 31.80
CA LYS A 42 -1.76 31.05 31.08
C LYS A 42 -1.31 30.29 29.84
N ALA A 43 -1.33 28.96 29.89
CA ALA A 43 -1.00 28.14 28.70
C ALA A 43 -2.03 28.33 27.59
N GLN A 44 -3.30 28.45 27.90
CA GLN A 44 -4.36 28.74 26.95
C GLN A 44 -4.25 30.14 26.34
N GLU A 45 -3.88 31.12 27.13
CA GLU A 45 -3.68 32.49 26.69
C GLU A 45 -2.55 32.63 25.65
N TYR A 46 -1.41 31.94 25.86
CA TYR A 46 -0.27 31.98 24.93
C TYR A 46 -0.43 31.02 23.74
N ARG A 47 -1.30 30.00 23.84
CA ARG A 47 -1.50 28.97 22.82
C ARG A 47 -1.85 29.52 21.46
N ASP A 48 -2.82 30.43 21.41
CA ASP A 48 -3.45 30.85 20.16
C ASP A 48 -2.49 31.65 19.28
N GLU A 49 -1.63 32.47 19.89
CA GLU A 49 -0.58 33.22 19.18
C GLU A 49 0.46 32.25 18.58
N ILE A 50 0.90 31.25 19.36
CA ILE A 50 1.90 30.28 18.90
C ILE A 50 1.32 29.36 17.84
N VAL A 51 0.08 28.92 17.98
CA VAL A 51 -0.63 28.13 16.95
C VAL A 51 -0.77 28.92 15.66
N ALA A 52 -1.12 30.21 15.73
CA ALA A 52 -1.19 31.09 14.57
C ALA A 52 0.17 31.22 13.86
N SER A 53 1.25 31.41 14.63
CA SER A 53 2.63 31.47 14.12
C SER A 53 3.02 30.16 13.44
N PHE A 54 2.72 29.01 14.02
CA PHE A 54 3.01 27.70 13.42
C PHE A 54 2.21 27.44 12.14
N LYS A 55 0.93 27.82 12.10
CA LYS A 55 0.10 27.75 10.90
C LYS A 55 0.64 28.65 9.79
N ALA A 56 1.07 29.89 10.12
CA ALA A 56 1.70 30.79 9.15
C ALA A 56 3.02 30.20 8.59
N LYS A 57 3.80 29.54 9.43
CA LYS A 57 5.04 28.86 9.00
C LYS A 57 4.79 27.70 8.07
N ILE A 58 3.76 26.89 8.35
CA ILE A 58 3.30 25.80 7.49
C ILE A 58 2.81 26.34 6.14
N GLU A 59 2.03 27.42 6.15
CA GLU A 59 1.51 28.03 4.94
C GLU A 59 2.61 28.66 4.07
N LYS A 60 3.61 29.31 4.70
CA LYS A 60 4.79 29.80 4.00
C LYS A 60 5.58 28.68 3.33
N ALA A 61 5.79 27.56 4.01
CA ALA A 61 6.46 26.39 3.46
C ALA A 61 5.65 25.74 2.32
N ARG A 62 4.31 25.76 2.43
CA ARG A 62 3.42 25.29 1.35
C ARG A 62 3.60 26.10 0.08
N ARG A 63 3.64 27.44 0.18
CA ARG A 63 3.84 28.34 -0.96
C ARG A 63 5.23 28.19 -1.60
N SER A 64 6.28 28.01 -0.79
CA SER A 64 7.63 27.79 -1.31
C SER A 64 7.83 26.40 -1.93
N SER A 65 7.09 25.39 -1.49
CA SER A 65 7.09 24.04 -2.07
C SER A 65 6.34 23.98 -3.40
N SER A 66 5.23 24.71 -3.54
CA SER A 66 4.49 24.79 -4.79
C SER A 66 5.31 25.47 -5.89
N SER A 67 5.99 26.57 -5.60
CA SER A 67 6.81 27.29 -6.59
C SER A 67 8.02 26.49 -7.09
N LYS A 68 8.63 25.61 -6.26
CA LYS A 68 9.71 24.74 -6.69
C LYS A 68 9.23 23.57 -7.56
N LYS A 69 8.06 23.00 -7.25
CA LYS A 69 7.44 21.95 -8.06
C LYS A 69 6.95 22.44 -9.41
N GLU A 70 6.49 23.69 -9.50
CA GLU A 70 6.11 24.29 -10.79
C GLU A 70 7.30 24.50 -11.73
N LEU A 71 8.50 24.75 -11.21
CA LEU A 71 9.72 24.90 -12.02
C LEU A 71 10.30 23.58 -12.53
N GLU A 72 10.10 22.46 -11.79
CA GLU A 72 10.56 21.13 -12.20
C GLU A 72 9.51 20.36 -13.05
N LEU A 73 8.23 20.75 -13.00
CA LEU A 73 7.15 20.11 -13.76
C LEU A 73 6.94 20.66 -15.17
N ASN A 74 7.51 21.82 -15.49
CA ASN A 74 7.31 22.44 -16.81
C ASN A 74 8.10 21.79 -17.96
N ASP A 75 9.02 20.88 -17.68
CA ASP A 75 9.87 20.28 -18.72
C ASP A 75 9.44 18.86 -19.19
N THR A 76 8.39 18.25 -18.63
CA THR A 76 8.10 16.83 -18.96
C THR A 76 6.64 16.41 -19.10
N VAL A 77 5.65 17.32 -19.16
CA VAL A 77 4.24 16.85 -19.09
C VAL A 77 3.31 17.53 -20.09
N SER A 78 3.04 16.84 -21.19
CA SER A 78 2.03 17.26 -22.18
C SER A 78 0.63 16.69 -21.95
N SER A 79 0.31 16.04 -20.82
CA SER A 79 -1.03 15.48 -20.57
C SER A 79 -1.52 15.51 -19.13
N TYR A 80 -0.93 16.33 -18.27
CA TYR A 80 -1.47 16.49 -16.91
C TYR A 80 -2.61 17.51 -16.89
N THR A 81 -3.72 17.10 -16.27
CA THR A 81 -4.76 18.05 -15.87
C THR A 81 -4.09 19.08 -14.95
N PRO A 82 -4.07 20.36 -15.34
CA PRO A 82 -3.36 21.37 -14.57
C PRO A 82 -3.89 21.43 -13.14
N VAL A 83 -3.00 21.69 -12.19
CA VAL A 83 -3.35 21.84 -10.76
C VAL A 83 -4.49 22.85 -10.62
N THR A 84 -5.49 22.54 -9.81
CA THR A 84 -6.63 23.42 -9.54
C THR A 84 -6.14 24.81 -9.15
N ASP A 85 -6.34 25.80 -10.02
CA ASP A 85 -6.06 27.19 -9.75
C ASP A 85 -7.31 27.84 -9.15
N VAL A 86 -7.32 28.06 -7.85
CA VAL A 86 -8.44 28.67 -7.12
C VAL A 86 -8.71 30.12 -7.53
N ASN A 87 -7.77 30.77 -8.24
CA ASN A 87 -7.91 32.13 -8.73
C ASN A 87 -8.52 32.17 -10.15
N ASN A 88 -8.66 31.01 -10.82
CA ASN A 88 -9.28 30.92 -12.12
C ASN A 88 -10.70 30.35 -12.01
N PRO A 89 -11.77 31.17 -12.20
CA PRO A 89 -13.16 30.71 -12.06
C PRO A 89 -13.53 29.53 -12.97
N GLN A 90 -12.88 29.37 -14.11
CA GLN A 90 -13.11 28.25 -15.02
C GLN A 90 -12.44 26.96 -14.56
N TYR A 91 -11.61 27.06 -13.54
CA TYR A 91 -10.81 25.97 -13.01
C TYR A 91 -11.42 25.29 -11.77
N TYR A 92 -12.55 25.81 -11.31
CA TYR A 92 -13.22 25.32 -10.12
C TYR A 92 -13.65 23.85 -10.25
N HIS A 93 -13.09 23.02 -9.35
CA HIS A 93 -13.59 21.69 -9.04
C HIS A 93 -13.69 20.71 -10.19
N LYS A 94 -12.73 20.74 -11.11
CA LYS A 94 -12.64 19.74 -12.19
C LYS A 94 -12.22 18.36 -11.72
N VAL A 95 -11.73 18.22 -10.47
CA VAL A 95 -11.20 16.97 -9.93
C VAL A 95 -11.95 16.58 -8.68
N VAL A 96 -12.38 15.32 -8.62
CA VAL A 96 -12.87 14.68 -7.39
C VAL A 96 -11.67 14.18 -6.61
N ASP A 97 -11.40 14.77 -5.44
CA ASP A 97 -10.15 14.56 -4.68
C ASP A 97 -9.89 13.07 -4.37
N CYS A 98 -10.90 12.32 -3.97
CA CYS A 98 -10.75 10.88 -3.69
C CYS A 98 -10.46 10.05 -4.95
N GLN A 99 -11.04 10.40 -6.09
CA GLN A 99 -10.77 9.74 -7.37
C GLN A 99 -9.36 10.08 -7.88
N TYR A 100 -8.96 11.34 -7.76
CA TYR A 100 -7.63 11.78 -8.13
C TYR A 100 -6.52 11.15 -7.25
N ALA A 101 -6.78 11.03 -5.95
CA ALA A 101 -5.83 10.42 -5.02
C ALA A 101 -5.68 8.90 -5.20
N CYS A 102 -6.65 8.24 -5.84
CA CYS A 102 -6.54 6.84 -6.19
C CYS A 102 -5.59 6.69 -7.39
N PRO A 103 -4.51 5.87 -7.31
CA PRO A 103 -3.62 5.65 -8.44
C PRO A 103 -4.32 5.15 -9.71
N ALA A 104 -5.33 4.29 -9.55
CA ALA A 104 -6.16 3.78 -10.65
C ALA A 104 -7.35 4.68 -11.00
N HIS A 105 -7.47 5.84 -10.39
CA HIS A 105 -8.55 6.81 -10.60
C HIS A 105 -9.97 6.24 -10.53
N THR A 106 -10.19 5.29 -9.60
CA THR A 106 -11.50 4.64 -9.42
C THR A 106 -12.60 5.67 -9.17
N ASN A 107 -13.72 5.52 -9.85
CA ASN A 107 -14.86 6.43 -9.75
C ASN A 107 -15.62 6.25 -8.42
N VAL A 108 -15.01 6.75 -7.35
CA VAL A 108 -15.50 6.61 -5.97
C VAL A 108 -16.92 7.15 -5.77
N PRO A 109 -17.27 8.37 -6.23
CA PRO A 109 -18.62 8.88 -6.03
C PRO A 109 -19.67 8.02 -6.70
N GLU A 110 -19.38 7.48 -7.88
CA GLU A 110 -20.36 6.72 -8.65
C GLU A 110 -20.62 5.36 -8.01
N TYR A 111 -19.61 4.59 -7.63
CA TYR A 111 -19.90 3.31 -7.00
C TYR A 111 -20.57 3.44 -5.63
N ILE A 112 -20.27 4.51 -4.87
CA ILE A 112 -20.97 4.79 -3.61
C ILE A 112 -22.44 5.13 -3.89
N ARG A 113 -22.72 5.90 -4.94
CA ARG A 113 -24.10 6.20 -5.36
C ARG A 113 -24.86 4.93 -5.73
N GLN A 114 -24.21 3.97 -6.43
CA GLN A 114 -24.82 2.69 -6.76
C GLN A 114 -25.10 1.84 -5.50
N ILE A 115 -24.19 1.83 -4.54
CA ILE A 115 -24.42 1.15 -3.25
C ILE A 115 -25.65 1.75 -2.53
N TYR A 116 -25.73 3.08 -2.45
CA TYR A 116 -26.87 3.77 -1.86
C TYR A 116 -28.21 3.41 -2.55
N GLN A 117 -28.19 3.08 -3.83
CA GLN A 117 -29.36 2.63 -4.58
C GLN A 117 -29.63 1.12 -4.49
N GLY A 118 -28.79 0.37 -3.78
CA GLY A 118 -28.89 -1.10 -3.69
C GLY A 118 -28.33 -1.84 -4.92
N ASN A 119 -27.65 -1.13 -5.84
CA ASN A 119 -27.10 -1.68 -7.07
C ASN A 119 -25.64 -2.15 -6.83
N TYR A 120 -25.47 -3.17 -6.01
CA TYR A 120 -24.13 -3.63 -5.58
C TYR A 120 -23.29 -4.19 -6.73
N THR A 121 -23.94 -4.87 -7.68
CA THR A 121 -23.29 -5.44 -8.86
C THR A 121 -22.71 -4.35 -9.75
N GLU A 122 -23.46 -3.30 -10.04
CA GLU A 122 -23.01 -2.13 -10.80
C GLU A 122 -21.89 -1.40 -10.06
N ALA A 123 -22.00 -1.27 -8.73
CA ALA A 123 -20.94 -0.71 -7.90
C ALA A 123 -19.65 -1.54 -7.97
N TYR A 124 -19.76 -2.86 -7.99
CA TYR A 124 -18.64 -3.76 -8.18
C TYR A 124 -17.99 -3.56 -9.56
N MET A 125 -18.78 -3.54 -10.64
CA MET A 125 -18.27 -3.38 -12.01
C MET A 125 -17.58 -2.05 -12.22
N ILE A 126 -18.07 -0.94 -11.63
CA ILE A 126 -17.40 0.35 -11.65
C ILE A 126 -16.01 0.26 -10.98
N ASN A 127 -15.91 -0.44 -9.87
CA ASN A 127 -14.62 -0.69 -9.23
C ASN A 127 -13.74 -1.60 -10.09
N TRP A 128 -14.28 -2.71 -10.59
CA TRP A 128 -13.56 -3.70 -11.38
C TRP A 128 -12.93 -3.10 -12.65
N GLU A 129 -13.56 -2.09 -13.24
CA GLU A 129 -13.01 -1.40 -14.42
C GLU A 129 -11.62 -0.80 -14.16
N SER A 130 -11.41 -0.19 -13.01
CA SER A 130 -10.20 0.58 -12.72
C SER A 130 -9.29 -0.07 -11.67
N ASN A 131 -9.83 -0.65 -10.60
CA ASN A 131 -8.98 -1.26 -9.57
C ASN A 131 -8.85 -2.77 -9.68
N VAL A 132 -9.61 -3.40 -10.55
CA VAL A 132 -9.51 -4.82 -10.97
C VAL A 132 -9.90 -5.83 -9.89
N PHE A 133 -9.56 -5.56 -8.62
CA PHE A 133 -9.74 -6.46 -7.48
C PHE A 133 -10.58 -5.82 -6.38
N PRO A 134 -11.89 -5.57 -6.60
CA PRO A 134 -12.72 -4.83 -5.63
C PRO A 134 -12.86 -5.51 -4.27
N GLY A 135 -12.97 -6.83 -4.22
CA GLY A 135 -13.10 -7.61 -2.99
C GLY A 135 -11.79 -7.67 -2.20
N ILE A 136 -10.67 -7.90 -2.91
CA ILE A 136 -9.33 -7.87 -2.33
C ILE A 136 -9.04 -6.46 -1.81
N LEU A 137 -9.19 -5.45 -2.66
CA LEU A 137 -8.89 -4.05 -2.30
C LEU A 137 -9.92 -3.45 -1.33
N GLY A 138 -11.11 -4.00 -1.23
CA GLY A 138 -12.08 -3.65 -0.21
C GLY A 138 -11.62 -4.01 1.20
N ARG A 139 -10.71 -4.99 1.32
CA ARG A 139 -10.12 -5.50 2.56
C ARG A 139 -8.73 -4.94 2.83
N THR A 140 -7.88 -4.85 1.81
CA THR A 140 -6.42 -4.70 1.95
C THR A 140 -5.84 -3.39 1.41
N CYS A 141 -6.65 -2.48 0.84
CA CYS A 141 -6.18 -1.23 0.25
C CYS A 141 -5.60 -0.27 1.30
N ASP A 142 -4.49 0.41 0.97
CA ASP A 142 -3.91 1.50 1.78
C ASP A 142 -4.77 2.78 1.82
N ARG A 143 -5.91 2.79 1.14
CA ARG A 143 -6.95 3.83 1.21
C ARG A 143 -6.45 5.25 0.91
N PRO A 144 -5.65 5.53 -0.14
CA PRO A 144 -5.15 6.89 -0.39
C PRO A 144 -6.27 7.90 -0.68
N CYS A 145 -7.44 7.42 -1.06
CA CYS A 145 -8.65 8.21 -1.28
C CYS A 145 -9.28 8.74 0.03
N GLU A 146 -9.15 8.04 1.14
CA GLU A 146 -9.76 8.44 2.42
C GLU A 146 -9.12 9.70 3.03
N PRO A 147 -7.78 9.84 3.14
CA PRO A 147 -7.16 11.10 3.56
C PRO A 147 -7.45 12.30 2.64
N ALA A 148 -7.73 12.04 1.35
CA ALA A 148 -8.08 13.07 0.39
C ALA A 148 -9.57 13.44 0.42
N CYS A 149 -10.40 12.71 1.15
CA CYS A 149 -11.84 12.92 1.20
C CYS A 149 -12.20 14.29 1.76
N ARG A 150 -13.05 15.04 1.05
CA ARG A 150 -13.49 16.38 1.47
C ARG A 150 -14.30 16.38 2.76
N ARG A 151 -14.92 15.26 3.12
CA ARG A 151 -15.62 15.13 4.41
C ARG A 151 -14.72 15.47 5.60
N THR A 152 -13.41 15.19 5.53
CA THR A 152 -12.47 15.52 6.60
C THR A 152 -12.32 17.03 6.87
N ARG A 153 -12.85 17.89 5.98
CA ARG A 153 -12.88 19.35 6.19
C ARG A 153 -14.00 19.79 7.15
N THR A 154 -15.05 18.98 7.25
CA THR A 154 -16.25 19.27 8.06
C THR A 154 -16.45 18.26 9.19
N HIS A 155 -15.91 17.07 9.06
CA HIS A 155 -16.04 15.96 10.02
C HIS A 155 -14.65 15.42 10.37
N GLU A 156 -14.51 14.75 11.51
CA GLU A 156 -13.23 14.22 11.97
C GLU A 156 -12.71 13.08 11.09
N LYS A 157 -13.61 12.28 10.49
CA LYS A 157 -13.26 11.09 9.69
C LYS A 157 -13.79 11.16 8.27
N PRO A 158 -13.06 10.60 7.28
CA PRO A 158 -13.52 10.49 5.89
C PRO A 158 -14.73 9.56 5.75
N VAL A 159 -15.33 9.55 4.56
CA VAL A 159 -16.23 8.45 4.14
C VAL A 159 -15.46 7.14 4.22
N ALA A 160 -16.11 6.05 4.62
CA ALA A 160 -15.52 4.71 4.68
C ALA A 160 -15.41 4.09 3.28
N ILE A 161 -14.65 4.75 2.40
CA ILE A 161 -14.60 4.48 0.95
C ILE A 161 -14.23 3.03 0.68
N CYS A 162 -13.18 2.55 1.35
CA CYS A 162 -12.69 1.20 1.16
C CYS A 162 -13.68 0.15 1.67
N ARG A 163 -14.34 0.43 2.80
CA ARG A 163 -15.35 -0.49 3.36
C ARG A 163 -16.60 -0.58 2.48
N LEU A 164 -17.01 0.52 1.88
CA LEU A 164 -18.10 0.51 0.90
C LEU A 164 -17.72 -0.25 -0.38
N LYS A 165 -16.47 -0.20 -0.82
CA LYS A 165 -15.98 -1.05 -1.91
C LYS A 165 -16.15 -2.55 -1.56
N ARG A 166 -15.82 -2.95 -0.34
CA ARG A 166 -16.05 -4.31 0.16
C ARG A 166 -17.53 -4.69 0.09
N VAL A 167 -18.43 -3.80 0.53
CA VAL A 167 -19.88 -4.03 0.43
C VAL A 167 -20.30 -4.34 -1.00
N ALA A 168 -19.81 -3.57 -1.99
CA ALA A 168 -20.10 -3.87 -3.39
C ALA A 168 -19.67 -5.28 -3.79
N SER A 169 -18.52 -5.75 -3.29
CA SER A 169 -18.04 -7.10 -3.56
C SER A 169 -18.84 -8.18 -2.82
N ASP A 170 -19.14 -7.97 -1.53
CA ASP A 170 -19.77 -8.99 -0.69
C ASP A 170 -21.26 -9.21 -1.07
N TYR A 171 -21.93 -8.18 -1.65
CA TYR A 171 -23.35 -8.22 -2.03
C TYR A 171 -23.60 -8.24 -3.55
N LYS A 172 -22.56 -8.32 -4.39
CA LYS A 172 -22.74 -8.49 -5.84
C LYS A 172 -23.43 -9.81 -6.16
N LYS A 173 -24.15 -9.82 -7.25
CA LYS A 173 -24.64 -11.04 -7.88
C LYS A 173 -23.58 -11.61 -8.82
N ASP A 174 -23.91 -12.71 -9.50
CA ASP A 174 -23.06 -13.24 -10.57
C ASP A 174 -22.82 -12.19 -11.65
N ILE A 175 -21.56 -12.01 -12.00
CA ILE A 175 -21.09 -10.99 -12.97
C ILE A 175 -20.62 -11.61 -14.29
N SER A 176 -20.75 -12.92 -14.46
CA SER A 176 -20.20 -13.65 -15.62
C SER A 176 -20.65 -13.07 -16.98
N GLU A 177 -21.90 -12.62 -17.05
CA GLU A 177 -22.46 -11.99 -18.26
C GLU A 177 -22.05 -10.52 -18.45
N LEU A 178 -21.55 -9.88 -17.39
CA LEU A 178 -21.12 -8.48 -17.39
C LEU A 178 -19.63 -8.31 -17.71
N LEU A 179 -18.87 -9.41 -17.65
CA LEU A 179 -17.45 -9.36 -17.97
C LEU A 179 -17.24 -9.05 -19.46
N PRO A 180 -16.22 -8.25 -19.79
CA PRO A 180 -15.92 -7.95 -21.19
C PRO A 180 -15.61 -9.23 -21.96
N GLN A 181 -16.24 -9.36 -23.11
CA GLN A 181 -16.04 -10.52 -23.98
C GLN A 181 -14.67 -10.45 -24.67
N VAL A 182 -13.91 -11.51 -24.58
CA VAL A 182 -12.64 -11.64 -25.30
C VAL A 182 -12.92 -11.96 -26.76
N PRO A 183 -12.38 -11.20 -27.74
CA PRO A 183 -12.64 -11.42 -29.15
C PRO A 183 -12.28 -12.83 -29.60
N VAL A 184 -13.15 -13.45 -30.38
CA VAL A 184 -12.90 -14.76 -30.99
C VAL A 184 -11.72 -14.66 -31.98
N ASN A 185 -11.71 -13.60 -32.78
CA ASN A 185 -10.60 -13.34 -33.71
C ASN A 185 -9.46 -12.68 -32.95
N LYS A 186 -8.36 -13.40 -32.76
CA LYS A 186 -7.16 -12.89 -32.09
C LYS A 186 -6.31 -12.04 -33.03
N THR A 187 -5.54 -11.13 -32.46
CA THR A 187 -4.61 -10.28 -33.21
C THR A 187 -3.37 -11.04 -33.69
N GLY A 188 -3.12 -12.24 -33.16
CA GLY A 188 -1.90 -13.02 -33.40
C GLY A 188 -0.68 -12.51 -32.61
N LYS A 189 -0.86 -11.49 -31.76
CA LYS A 189 0.20 -10.94 -30.90
C LYS A 189 0.22 -11.67 -29.57
N LYS A 190 1.42 -12.05 -29.12
CA LYS A 190 1.66 -12.85 -27.91
C LYS A 190 2.48 -12.09 -26.88
N VAL A 191 2.01 -12.07 -25.65
CA VAL A 191 2.67 -11.42 -24.52
C VAL A 191 3.03 -12.46 -23.47
N ALA A 192 4.30 -12.50 -23.08
CA ALA A 192 4.74 -13.25 -21.91
C ALA A 192 4.57 -12.38 -20.66
N LEU A 193 3.91 -12.91 -19.65
CA LEU A 193 3.70 -12.28 -18.35
C LEU A 193 4.49 -13.06 -17.30
N ILE A 194 5.47 -12.41 -16.66
CA ILE A 194 6.37 -13.06 -15.71
C ILE A 194 5.96 -12.70 -14.30
N GLY A 195 5.52 -13.70 -13.52
CA GLY A 195 4.92 -13.58 -12.19
C GLY A 195 3.41 -13.37 -12.24
N GLY A 196 2.66 -14.14 -11.45
CA GLY A 196 1.20 -14.16 -11.39
C GLY A 196 0.57 -13.18 -10.38
N GLY A 197 1.27 -12.08 -10.06
CA GLY A 197 0.79 -11.06 -9.15
C GLY A 197 -0.23 -10.10 -9.77
N PRO A 198 -0.72 -9.10 -8.99
CA PRO A 198 -1.78 -8.19 -9.42
C PRO A 198 -1.42 -7.39 -10.67
N ALA A 199 -0.16 -7.04 -10.88
CA ALA A 199 0.27 -6.31 -12.08
C ALA A 199 0.07 -7.15 -13.35
N SER A 200 0.60 -8.38 -13.39
CA SER A 200 0.48 -9.25 -14.57
C SER A 200 -0.97 -9.65 -14.84
N LEU A 201 -1.76 -9.94 -13.80
CA LEU A 201 -3.18 -10.26 -13.94
C LEU A 201 -3.96 -9.07 -14.54
N THR A 202 -3.65 -7.84 -14.13
CA THR A 202 -4.27 -6.63 -14.70
C THR A 202 -3.86 -6.44 -16.16
N VAL A 203 -2.58 -6.60 -16.50
CA VAL A 203 -2.11 -6.53 -17.90
C VAL A 203 -2.82 -7.58 -18.76
N ALA A 204 -2.93 -8.82 -18.27
CA ALA A 204 -3.63 -9.89 -18.97
C ALA A 204 -5.09 -9.52 -19.24
N ARG A 205 -5.82 -9.10 -18.21
CA ARG A 205 -7.21 -8.66 -18.33
C ARG A 205 -7.38 -7.60 -19.44
N ASP A 206 -6.52 -6.57 -19.43
CA ASP A 206 -6.63 -5.45 -20.35
C ASP A 206 -6.26 -5.84 -21.79
N LEU A 207 -5.28 -6.71 -21.98
CA LEU A 207 -4.83 -7.14 -23.30
C LEU A 207 -5.72 -8.20 -23.94
N LEU A 208 -6.29 -9.11 -23.13
CA LEU A 208 -7.20 -10.15 -23.64
C LEU A 208 -8.44 -9.57 -24.32
N VAL A 209 -9.04 -8.51 -23.75
CA VAL A 209 -10.21 -7.83 -24.33
C VAL A 209 -9.88 -7.10 -25.63
N LEU A 210 -8.60 -6.84 -25.89
CA LEU A 210 -8.11 -6.29 -27.16
C LEU A 210 -7.78 -7.38 -28.19
N GLY A 211 -7.93 -8.66 -27.81
CA GLY A 211 -7.70 -9.83 -28.66
C GLY A 211 -6.25 -10.32 -28.71
N HIS A 212 -5.39 -9.82 -27.82
CA HIS A 212 -4.02 -10.34 -27.69
C HIS A 212 -4.01 -11.65 -26.90
N GLU A 213 -2.98 -12.48 -27.13
CA GLU A 213 -2.75 -13.73 -26.42
C GLU A 213 -1.79 -13.47 -25.24
N CYS A 214 -2.16 -13.90 -24.05
CA CYS A 214 -1.36 -13.75 -22.83
C CYS A 214 -0.94 -15.12 -22.29
N ILE A 215 0.35 -15.31 -22.07
CA ILE A 215 0.95 -16.50 -21.48
C ILE A 215 1.56 -16.11 -20.13
N LEU A 216 1.01 -16.63 -19.05
CA LEU A 216 1.45 -16.35 -17.68
C LEU A 216 2.42 -17.42 -17.21
N PHE A 217 3.61 -17.02 -16.81
CA PHE A 217 4.61 -17.85 -16.14
C PHE A 217 4.62 -17.50 -14.65
N GLU A 218 4.32 -18.47 -13.82
CA GLU A 218 4.31 -18.33 -12.37
C GLU A 218 5.09 -19.49 -11.74
N LYS A 219 6.02 -19.14 -10.84
CA LYS A 219 6.87 -20.13 -10.15
C LYS A 219 6.07 -20.98 -9.15
N ASP A 220 5.03 -20.40 -8.58
CA ASP A 220 4.16 -21.07 -7.62
C ASP A 220 3.03 -21.83 -8.35
N HIS A 221 2.39 -22.76 -7.66
CA HIS A 221 1.29 -23.58 -8.23
C HIS A 221 -0.03 -22.81 -8.36
N LYS A 222 -0.11 -21.57 -7.89
CA LYS A 222 -1.29 -20.69 -7.98
C LYS A 222 -0.88 -19.24 -8.22
N ALA A 223 -1.66 -18.52 -9.02
CA ALA A 223 -1.53 -17.09 -9.19
C ALA A 223 -2.04 -16.31 -7.95
N GLY A 224 -1.66 -15.04 -7.85
CA GLY A 224 -2.03 -14.10 -6.79
C GLY A 224 -0.83 -13.33 -6.26
N GLY A 225 0.40 -13.82 -6.45
CA GLY A 225 1.61 -13.18 -5.97
C GLY A 225 1.53 -12.87 -4.46
N LEU A 226 2.05 -11.72 -4.03
CA LEU A 226 2.05 -11.34 -2.62
C LEU A 226 0.65 -11.17 -2.00
N MET A 227 -0.40 -11.01 -2.80
CA MET A 227 -1.78 -11.05 -2.28
C MET A 227 -2.10 -12.43 -1.67
N ARG A 228 -1.57 -13.50 -2.27
CA ARG A 228 -1.75 -14.88 -1.80
C ARG A 228 -0.73 -15.26 -0.72
N THR A 229 0.52 -14.92 -0.94
CA THR A 229 1.61 -15.46 -0.13
C THR A 229 1.88 -14.64 1.13
N ASN A 230 1.52 -13.35 1.15
CA ASN A 230 1.92 -12.46 2.23
C ASN A 230 0.77 -11.80 3.00
N ILE A 231 -0.45 -11.80 2.45
CA ILE A 231 -1.62 -11.30 3.18
C ILE A 231 -2.30 -12.49 3.85
N PRO A 232 -2.32 -12.55 5.20
CA PRO A 232 -2.90 -13.68 5.91
C PRO A 232 -4.42 -13.83 5.68
N SER A 233 -4.91 -15.06 5.75
CA SER A 233 -6.33 -15.37 5.47
C SER A 233 -7.30 -14.66 6.41
N PHE A 234 -6.88 -14.30 7.63
CA PHE A 234 -7.72 -13.52 8.55
C PHE A 234 -7.93 -12.05 8.13
N ARG A 235 -7.15 -11.55 7.16
CA ARG A 235 -7.33 -10.25 6.51
C ARG A 235 -7.92 -10.39 5.11
N LEU A 236 -7.48 -11.39 4.36
CA LEU A 236 -7.95 -11.68 3.00
C LEU A 236 -8.30 -13.17 2.88
N PRO A 237 -9.58 -13.53 3.03
CA PRO A 237 -10.03 -14.92 2.84
C PRO A 237 -9.62 -15.46 1.49
N VAL A 238 -9.20 -16.73 1.47
CA VAL A 238 -8.69 -17.40 0.25
C VAL A 238 -9.78 -17.46 -0.83
N GLU A 239 -11.03 -17.60 -0.43
CA GLU A 239 -12.18 -17.68 -1.33
C GLU A 239 -12.38 -16.36 -2.11
N VAL A 240 -12.19 -15.21 -1.45
CA VAL A 240 -12.27 -13.89 -2.09
C VAL A 240 -11.12 -13.68 -3.06
N LEU A 241 -9.92 -14.12 -2.66
CA LEU A 241 -8.74 -14.07 -3.52
C LEU A 241 -8.89 -14.97 -4.75
N ASP A 242 -9.28 -16.23 -4.54
CA ASP A 242 -9.45 -17.20 -5.63
C ASP A 242 -10.55 -16.72 -6.58
N GLU A 243 -11.70 -16.26 -6.09
CA GLU A 243 -12.78 -15.71 -6.93
C GLU A 243 -12.26 -14.63 -7.88
N GLU A 244 -11.58 -13.59 -7.38
CA GLU A 244 -11.16 -12.45 -8.22
C GLU A 244 -9.97 -12.78 -9.14
N VAL A 245 -9.08 -13.66 -8.72
CA VAL A 245 -7.99 -14.17 -9.57
C VAL A 245 -8.56 -15.04 -10.68
N ASP A 246 -9.47 -15.96 -10.35
CA ASP A 246 -10.06 -16.90 -11.32
C ASP A 246 -10.93 -16.19 -12.35
N LEU A 247 -11.62 -15.09 -11.99
CA LEU A 247 -12.33 -14.25 -12.97
C LEU A 247 -11.41 -13.82 -14.11
N ILE A 248 -10.15 -13.48 -13.81
CA ILE A 248 -9.18 -13.04 -14.81
C ILE A 248 -8.56 -14.24 -15.55
N LEU A 249 -8.18 -15.29 -14.83
CA LEU A 249 -7.60 -16.49 -15.44
C LEU A 249 -8.58 -17.13 -16.44
N ASN A 250 -9.86 -17.16 -16.08
CA ASN A 250 -10.92 -17.72 -16.93
C ASN A 250 -11.27 -16.87 -18.17
N MET A 251 -10.71 -15.66 -18.29
CA MET A 251 -10.80 -14.88 -19.54
C MET A 251 -10.01 -15.48 -20.69
N GLY A 252 -9.20 -16.52 -20.44
CA GLY A 252 -8.48 -17.26 -21.47
C GLY A 252 -6.98 -17.01 -21.49
N ILE A 253 -6.38 -16.78 -20.34
CA ILE A 253 -4.93 -16.76 -20.17
C ILE A 253 -4.39 -18.18 -20.30
N GLU A 254 -3.34 -18.40 -21.10
CA GLU A 254 -2.53 -19.61 -21.02
C GLU A 254 -1.67 -19.54 -19.76
N THR A 255 -1.87 -20.45 -18.81
CA THR A 255 -1.13 -20.46 -17.53
C THR A 255 -0.06 -21.55 -17.52
N ARG A 256 1.13 -21.20 -17.08
CA ARG A 256 2.27 -22.10 -16.85
C ARG A 256 2.70 -21.92 -15.40
N PHE A 257 2.00 -22.63 -14.51
CA PHE A 257 2.34 -22.73 -13.10
C PHE A 257 3.55 -23.63 -12.87
N ASP A 258 4.13 -23.57 -11.68
CA ASP A 258 5.35 -24.28 -11.28
C ASP A 258 6.49 -24.06 -12.31
N THR A 259 6.52 -22.87 -12.91
CA THR A 259 7.44 -22.52 -14.00
C THR A 259 8.19 -21.23 -13.66
N GLU A 260 9.41 -21.37 -13.19
CA GLU A 260 10.31 -20.24 -12.92
C GLU A 260 11.08 -19.86 -14.19
N ILE A 261 11.05 -18.58 -14.55
CA ILE A 261 11.90 -18.04 -15.62
C ILE A 261 13.25 -17.65 -15.03
N THR A 262 14.30 -18.33 -15.48
CA THR A 262 15.67 -18.18 -14.98
C THR A 262 16.60 -17.45 -15.95
N SER A 263 16.15 -17.12 -17.17
CA SER A 263 16.92 -16.37 -18.19
C SER A 263 15.98 -15.51 -19.05
N MET A 264 16.16 -14.22 -19.03
CA MET A 264 15.48 -13.29 -19.94
C MET A 264 15.98 -13.46 -21.38
N LYS A 265 17.26 -13.77 -21.54
CA LYS A 265 17.87 -13.99 -22.85
C LYS A 265 17.28 -15.18 -23.59
N ASP A 266 16.93 -16.25 -22.85
CA ASP A 266 16.26 -17.41 -23.43
C ASP A 266 14.79 -17.10 -23.75
N LEU A 267 14.09 -16.38 -22.89
CA LEU A 267 12.72 -15.94 -23.13
C LEU A 267 12.62 -15.01 -24.36
N LEU A 268 13.60 -14.12 -24.59
CA LEU A 268 13.67 -13.25 -25.77
C LEU A 268 13.89 -14.01 -27.09
N LYS A 269 14.40 -15.25 -27.06
CA LYS A 269 14.51 -16.13 -28.24
C LYS A 269 13.18 -16.78 -28.60
N GLU A 270 12.23 -16.82 -27.65
CA GLU A 270 10.88 -17.30 -27.92
C GLU A 270 10.09 -16.28 -28.75
N LYS A 271 9.01 -16.75 -29.37
CA LYS A 271 8.19 -15.93 -30.29
C LYS A 271 7.18 -15.07 -29.54
N PHE A 272 7.63 -14.29 -28.56
CA PHE A 272 6.81 -13.25 -27.93
C PHE A 272 7.00 -11.91 -28.62
N ASP A 273 5.89 -11.20 -28.80
CA ASP A 273 5.89 -9.83 -29.34
C ASP A 273 6.24 -8.80 -28.27
N ALA A 274 5.84 -9.07 -27.00
CA ALA A 274 6.23 -8.30 -25.82
C ALA A 274 6.38 -9.19 -24.59
N ILE A 275 7.12 -8.72 -23.60
CA ILE A 275 7.32 -9.36 -22.30
C ILE A 275 6.98 -8.33 -21.22
N PHE A 276 6.15 -8.71 -20.27
CA PHE A 276 5.84 -7.91 -19.09
C PHE A 276 6.42 -8.58 -17.84
N VAL A 277 7.24 -7.86 -17.10
CA VAL A 277 7.87 -8.31 -15.85
C VAL A 277 7.08 -7.77 -14.67
N GLY A 278 6.32 -8.64 -14.04
CA GLY A 278 5.50 -8.36 -12.85
C GLY A 278 5.89 -9.23 -11.66
N THR A 279 7.18 -9.53 -11.50
CA THR A 279 7.72 -10.41 -10.45
C THR A 279 7.65 -9.84 -9.04
N GLY A 280 7.32 -8.54 -8.93
CA GLY A 280 7.25 -7.87 -7.64
C GLY A 280 8.61 -7.68 -6.96
N ALA A 281 8.59 -7.61 -5.63
CA ALA A 281 9.77 -7.57 -4.76
C ALA A 281 9.78 -8.82 -3.84
N PRO A 282 10.17 -9.98 -4.38
CA PRO A 282 9.95 -11.27 -3.72
C PRO A 282 11.01 -11.62 -2.67
N LYS A 283 12.08 -10.83 -2.53
CA LYS A 283 13.18 -11.14 -1.61
C LYS A 283 13.09 -10.30 -0.35
N GLY A 284 13.01 -10.95 0.81
CA GLY A 284 13.04 -10.26 2.10
C GLY A 284 14.46 -9.82 2.45
N LYS A 285 14.56 -8.64 3.09
CA LYS A 285 15.85 -8.15 3.57
C LYS A 285 16.35 -8.93 4.76
N GLU A 286 17.60 -9.28 4.70
CA GLU A 286 18.30 -10.03 5.74
C GLU A 286 18.90 -9.09 6.80
N ILE A 287 19.13 -9.63 7.98
CA ILE A 287 19.85 -8.95 9.06
C ILE A 287 21.17 -9.66 9.31
N ASN A 288 22.28 -8.91 9.25
CA ASN A 288 23.61 -9.45 9.49
C ASN A 288 24.18 -8.87 10.79
N ILE A 289 23.99 -9.60 11.88
CA ILE A 289 24.49 -9.28 13.23
C ILE A 289 25.01 -10.54 13.91
N GLU A 290 25.76 -10.37 15.01
CA GLU A 290 26.35 -11.45 15.79
C GLU A 290 25.31 -12.51 16.19
N GLY A 291 25.65 -13.79 16.00
CA GLY A 291 24.80 -14.94 16.33
C GLY A 291 23.76 -15.31 15.26
N ARG A 292 23.77 -14.63 14.10
CA ARG A 292 22.76 -14.87 13.03
C ARG A 292 22.87 -16.27 12.42
N GLU A 293 24.08 -16.74 12.18
CA GLU A 293 24.32 -18.05 11.55
C GLU A 293 23.96 -19.18 12.50
N GLU A 294 24.41 -19.06 13.75
CA GLU A 294 24.21 -20.06 14.80
C GLU A 294 22.71 -20.19 15.18
N ALA A 295 21.98 -19.08 15.16
CA ALA A 295 20.53 -19.06 15.43
C ALA A 295 19.65 -19.31 14.19
N SER A 296 20.24 -19.66 13.04
CA SER A 296 19.55 -19.69 11.74
C SER A 296 18.26 -20.50 11.71
N LYS A 297 18.13 -21.55 12.49
CA LYS A 297 16.93 -22.42 12.57
C LYS A 297 15.71 -21.70 13.17
N ASN A 298 15.94 -20.67 13.97
CA ASN A 298 14.90 -19.93 14.68
C ASN A 298 14.73 -18.49 14.17
N ILE A 299 15.39 -18.17 13.05
CA ILE A 299 15.29 -16.85 12.42
C ILE A 299 14.69 -17.02 11.03
N HIS A 300 13.53 -16.43 10.84
CA HIS A 300 12.76 -16.55 9.60
C HIS A 300 12.62 -15.19 8.93
N ILE A 301 12.79 -15.15 7.62
CA ILE A 301 12.44 -13.96 6.83
C ILE A 301 10.91 -13.87 6.77
N GLY A 302 10.35 -12.72 7.14
CA GLY A 302 8.91 -12.56 7.36
C GLY A 302 8.07 -12.94 6.15
N ILE A 303 8.47 -12.50 4.93
CA ILE A 303 7.72 -12.84 3.72
C ILE A 303 7.78 -14.33 3.37
N ASP A 304 8.93 -14.98 3.57
CA ASP A 304 9.09 -16.41 3.29
C ASP A 304 8.30 -17.24 4.31
N TRP A 305 8.28 -16.80 5.57
CA TRP A 305 7.51 -17.43 6.62
C TRP A 305 5.99 -17.31 6.36
N LEU A 306 5.50 -16.14 5.95
CA LEU A 306 4.10 -15.94 5.56
C LEU A 306 3.74 -16.80 4.34
N THR A 307 4.63 -16.89 3.34
CA THR A 307 4.47 -17.79 2.19
C THR A 307 4.33 -19.24 2.63
N SER A 308 5.17 -19.69 3.56
CA SER A 308 5.12 -21.04 4.13
C SER A 308 3.79 -21.33 4.85
N ILE A 309 3.19 -20.33 5.49
CA ILE A 309 1.85 -20.46 6.08
C ILE A 309 0.77 -20.52 4.99
N ALA A 310 0.84 -19.63 4.02
CA ALA A 310 -0.15 -19.55 2.94
C ALA A 310 -0.26 -20.86 2.14
N PHE A 311 0.85 -21.59 1.98
CA PHE A 311 0.90 -22.90 1.35
C PHE A 311 0.85 -24.08 2.33
N GLU A 312 0.46 -23.81 3.59
CA GLU A 312 0.27 -24.82 4.64
C GLU A 312 1.51 -25.68 4.96
N HIS A 313 2.72 -25.17 4.64
CA HIS A 313 3.98 -25.82 5.00
C HIS A 313 4.36 -25.59 6.47
N THR A 314 3.88 -24.48 7.07
CA THR A 314 4.11 -24.10 8.47
C THR A 314 2.77 -23.87 9.16
N ASN A 315 2.56 -24.50 10.32
CA ASN A 315 1.33 -24.41 11.10
C ASN A 315 1.56 -24.14 12.61
N SER A 316 2.80 -23.86 12.99
CA SER A 316 3.18 -23.55 14.37
C SER A 316 4.42 -22.66 14.41
N ILE A 317 4.65 -22.02 15.56
CA ILE A 317 5.83 -21.21 15.85
C ILE A 317 6.15 -21.34 17.35
N GLY A 318 7.32 -20.88 17.78
CA GLY A 318 7.70 -20.84 19.20
C GLY A 318 6.75 -20.02 20.06
N LYS A 319 6.84 -20.21 21.37
CA LYS A 319 5.96 -19.55 22.35
C LYS A 319 6.26 -18.06 22.50
N LYS A 320 7.52 -17.68 22.39
CA LYS A 320 8.00 -16.29 22.49
C LYS A 320 8.57 -15.88 21.15
N VAL A 321 7.94 -14.91 20.49
CA VAL A 321 8.29 -14.47 19.14
C VAL A 321 8.63 -12.99 19.13
N LEU A 322 9.79 -12.64 18.57
CA LEU A 322 10.13 -11.27 18.26
C LEU A 322 9.95 -11.00 16.77
N VAL A 323 9.29 -9.89 16.45
CA VAL A 323 9.12 -9.44 15.07
C VAL A 323 9.90 -8.15 14.87
N LEU A 324 10.86 -8.17 13.95
CA LEU A 324 11.68 -7.01 13.63
C LEU A 324 11.11 -6.28 12.43
N GLY A 325 10.64 -5.05 12.64
CA GLY A 325 10.12 -4.21 11.56
C GLY A 325 8.87 -3.42 11.91
N GLY A 326 8.61 -2.36 11.15
CA GLY A 326 7.50 -1.44 11.40
C GLY A 326 6.61 -1.20 10.17
N GLY A 327 6.55 -2.15 9.24
CA GLY A 327 5.65 -2.13 8.07
C GLY A 327 4.49 -3.11 8.21
N ASN A 328 3.57 -3.12 7.23
CA ASN A 328 2.40 -4.01 7.23
C ASN A 328 2.81 -5.50 7.31
N THR A 329 3.90 -5.91 6.67
CA THR A 329 4.43 -7.28 6.78
C THR A 329 4.76 -7.66 8.23
N ALA A 330 5.30 -6.73 9.04
CA ALA A 330 5.56 -7.00 10.44
C ALA A 330 4.25 -7.17 11.25
N MET A 331 3.22 -6.41 10.92
CA MET A 331 1.89 -6.56 11.53
C MET A 331 1.26 -7.90 11.14
N ASP A 332 1.39 -8.31 9.89
CA ASP A 332 0.94 -9.62 9.43
C ASP A 332 1.70 -10.77 10.12
N CYS A 333 3.02 -10.64 10.28
CA CYS A 333 3.84 -11.62 10.98
C CYS A 333 3.45 -11.76 12.46
N CYS A 334 3.34 -10.66 13.20
CA CYS A 334 3.07 -10.72 14.65
C CYS A 334 1.67 -11.25 14.93
N ARG A 335 0.66 -10.85 14.16
CA ARG A 335 -0.72 -11.32 14.30
C ARG A 335 -0.88 -12.78 13.87
N SER A 336 -0.17 -13.21 12.83
CA SER A 336 -0.10 -14.62 12.41
C SER A 336 0.55 -15.49 13.49
N SER A 337 1.60 -15.00 14.16
CA SER A 337 2.29 -15.73 15.23
C SER A 337 1.34 -16.08 16.37
N LEU A 338 0.47 -15.16 16.82
CA LEU A 338 -0.53 -15.45 17.84
C LEU A 338 -1.46 -16.59 17.41
N ARG A 339 -1.91 -16.57 16.15
CA ARG A 339 -2.84 -17.58 15.60
C ARG A 339 -2.18 -18.95 15.41
N LEU A 340 -0.85 -18.99 15.33
CA LEU A 340 -0.06 -20.22 15.25
C LEU A 340 0.46 -20.70 16.59
N GLY A 341 -0.03 -20.12 17.70
CA GLY A 341 0.17 -20.62 19.04
C GLY A 341 1.31 -19.95 19.82
N ALA A 342 1.84 -18.80 19.37
CA ALA A 342 2.69 -17.97 20.20
C ALA A 342 1.89 -17.39 21.39
N GLU A 343 2.54 -17.30 22.54
CA GLU A 343 1.96 -16.80 23.79
C GLU A 343 2.45 -15.40 24.15
N ASP A 344 3.66 -15.05 23.69
CA ASP A 344 4.30 -13.76 23.93
C ASP A 344 4.92 -13.26 22.63
N VAL A 345 4.24 -12.34 21.95
CA VAL A 345 4.68 -11.76 20.69
C VAL A 345 5.00 -10.28 20.91
N LYS A 346 6.17 -9.85 20.49
CA LYS A 346 6.62 -8.45 20.58
C LYS A 346 7.13 -7.96 19.23
N VAL A 347 6.78 -6.71 18.90
CA VAL A 347 7.31 -6.04 17.72
C VAL A 347 8.37 -5.03 18.14
N LEU A 348 9.53 -5.08 17.48
CA LEU A 348 10.65 -4.18 17.75
C LEU A 348 10.99 -3.37 16.51
N VAL A 349 11.04 -2.05 16.67
CA VAL A 349 11.19 -1.09 15.57
C VAL A 349 12.30 -0.10 15.89
N ARG A 350 13.22 0.08 14.95
CA ARG A 350 14.30 1.07 15.09
C ARG A 350 13.85 2.52 14.96
N SER A 351 12.66 2.75 14.42
CA SER A 351 12.08 4.09 14.20
C SER A 351 11.14 4.44 15.34
N PRO A 352 10.93 5.72 15.64
CA PRO A 352 9.83 6.16 16.51
C PRO A 352 8.49 5.63 16.02
N PHE A 353 7.56 5.38 16.93
CA PHE A 353 6.24 4.83 16.64
C PHE A 353 5.46 5.64 15.58
N ASP A 354 5.51 6.97 15.67
CA ASP A 354 4.85 7.87 14.72
C ASP A 354 5.48 7.89 13.32
N GLN A 355 6.60 7.20 13.12
CA GLN A 355 7.31 7.06 11.85
C GLN A 355 7.24 5.64 11.28
N MET A 356 6.48 4.77 11.90
CA MET A 356 6.24 3.44 11.37
C MET A 356 5.54 3.51 10.02
N LYS A 357 5.88 2.58 9.14
CA LYS A 357 5.33 2.55 7.77
C LYS A 357 4.02 1.77 7.68
N ALA A 358 3.68 0.98 8.69
CA ALA A 358 2.43 0.27 8.75
C ALA A 358 1.25 1.24 8.73
N SER A 359 0.15 0.84 8.16
CA SER A 359 -1.10 1.59 8.15
C SER A 359 -1.63 1.77 9.58
N GLU A 360 -2.24 2.90 9.87
CA GLU A 360 -2.75 3.20 11.23
C GLU A 360 -3.66 2.10 11.77
N TRP A 361 -4.57 1.58 10.94
CA TRP A 361 -5.50 0.51 11.33
C TRP A 361 -4.79 -0.84 11.56
N GLU A 362 -3.68 -1.16 10.87
CA GLU A 362 -2.92 -2.38 11.13
C GLU A 362 -2.19 -2.31 12.49
N LEU A 363 -1.74 -1.11 12.87
CA LEU A 363 -1.16 -0.85 14.19
C LEU A 363 -2.24 -0.94 15.27
N GLU A 364 -3.41 -0.32 15.04
CA GLU A 364 -4.56 -0.38 15.94
C GLU A 364 -4.98 -1.83 16.20
N GLU A 365 -5.16 -2.63 15.13
CA GLU A 365 -5.55 -4.04 15.24
C GLU A 365 -4.50 -4.89 15.98
N ALA A 366 -3.20 -4.68 15.73
CA ALA A 366 -2.15 -5.39 16.46
C ALA A 366 -2.16 -5.05 17.96
N MET A 367 -2.39 -3.77 18.31
CA MET A 367 -2.51 -3.35 19.71
C MET A 367 -3.79 -3.86 20.38
N GLU A 368 -4.92 -3.93 19.64
CA GLU A 368 -6.17 -4.54 20.14
C GLU A 368 -5.99 -6.04 20.44
N GLU A 369 -5.12 -6.73 19.68
CA GLU A 369 -4.72 -8.11 19.92
C GLU A 369 -3.66 -8.24 21.04
N ASN A 370 -3.39 -7.16 21.79
CA ASN A 370 -2.43 -7.07 22.89
C ASN A 370 -0.97 -7.36 22.50
N ILE A 371 -0.56 -7.02 21.29
CA ILE A 371 0.83 -7.13 20.83
C ILE A 371 1.56 -5.83 21.17
N PRO A 372 2.54 -5.84 22.11
CA PRO A 372 3.32 -4.65 22.43
C PRO A 372 4.30 -4.31 21.31
N ILE A 373 4.39 -3.01 21.00
CA ILE A 373 5.33 -2.46 20.02
C ILE A 373 6.37 -1.61 20.75
N PHE A 374 7.63 -2.01 20.63
CA PHE A 374 8.78 -1.32 21.20
C PHE A 374 9.49 -0.53 20.08
N ASP A 375 9.35 0.78 20.10
CA ASP A 375 10.02 1.66 19.15
C ASP A 375 11.43 2.06 19.62
N ASN A 376 12.23 2.63 18.70
CA ASN A 376 13.60 3.09 18.99
C ASN A 376 14.56 2.00 19.49
N HIS A 377 14.37 0.75 19.06
CA HIS A 377 15.21 -0.38 19.41
C HIS A 377 15.96 -0.91 18.18
N VAL A 378 17.28 -0.88 18.21
CA VAL A 378 18.16 -1.42 17.16
C VAL A 378 18.72 -2.76 17.60
N PRO A 379 18.52 -3.82 16.83
CA PRO A 379 19.06 -5.14 17.15
C PRO A 379 20.60 -5.15 17.10
N LYS A 380 21.24 -5.81 18.06
CA LYS A 380 22.69 -5.90 18.21
C LYS A 380 23.23 -7.31 18.00
N LYS A 381 22.66 -8.28 18.68
CA LYS A 381 23.08 -9.69 18.58
C LYS A 381 21.99 -10.65 19.01
N PHE A 382 22.07 -11.86 18.53
CA PHE A 382 21.30 -13.00 19.01
C PHE A 382 22.00 -13.65 20.22
N ILE A 383 21.24 -14.06 21.22
CA ILE A 383 21.74 -14.68 22.42
C ILE A 383 21.43 -16.17 22.38
N LEU A 384 22.47 -16.98 22.40
CA LEU A 384 22.37 -18.43 22.39
C LEU A 384 22.83 -19.04 23.71
N LYS A 385 22.20 -20.14 24.07
CA LYS A 385 22.63 -21.02 25.15
C LYS A 385 22.56 -22.45 24.62
N GLU A 386 23.71 -23.16 24.67
CA GLU A 386 23.81 -24.55 24.17
C GLU A 386 23.27 -24.68 22.72
N GLU A 387 23.69 -23.75 21.83
CA GLU A 387 23.26 -23.67 20.43
C GLU A 387 21.74 -23.38 20.21
N LYS A 388 21.01 -23.07 21.28
CA LYS A 388 19.59 -22.71 21.21
C LYS A 388 19.42 -21.20 21.37
N LEU A 389 18.61 -20.59 20.51
CA LEU A 389 18.22 -19.20 20.67
C LEU A 389 17.40 -19.05 21.98
N ILE A 390 17.78 -18.07 22.80
CA ILE A 390 17.08 -17.76 24.05
C ILE A 390 16.65 -16.30 24.14
N GLY A 391 17.12 -15.46 23.24
CA GLY A 391 16.78 -14.04 23.24
C GLY A 391 17.58 -13.23 22.24
N MET A 392 17.34 -11.93 22.26
CA MET A 392 18.00 -10.97 21.40
C MET A 392 18.28 -9.67 22.16
N GLU A 393 19.47 -9.10 21.97
CA GLU A 393 19.89 -7.85 22.58
C GLU A 393 19.63 -6.67 21.65
N PHE A 394 19.13 -5.58 22.24
CA PHE A 394 18.81 -4.34 21.53
C PHE A 394 19.45 -3.14 22.22
N GLU A 395 19.88 -2.19 21.40
CA GLU A 395 20.33 -0.88 21.83
C GLU A 395 19.20 0.14 21.62
N LYS A 396 18.94 0.94 22.64
CA LYS A 396 18.01 2.06 22.51
C LYS A 396 18.66 3.21 21.76
N VAL A 397 17.91 3.81 20.84
CA VAL A 397 18.37 4.90 19.99
C VAL A 397 17.40 6.05 19.98
N GLU A 398 17.89 7.24 19.65
CA GLU A 398 17.07 8.41 19.34
C GLU A 398 17.24 8.79 17.87
N ALA A 399 16.13 9.18 17.22
CA ALA A 399 16.15 9.69 15.87
C ALA A 399 16.52 11.17 15.86
N VAL A 400 17.66 11.50 15.30
CA VAL A 400 18.13 12.89 15.12
C VAL A 400 18.09 13.25 13.65
N PHE A 401 17.60 14.44 13.32
CA PHE A 401 17.52 14.93 11.96
C PHE A 401 18.54 16.03 11.72
N ASP A 402 19.30 15.91 10.64
CA ASP A 402 20.22 16.93 10.19
C ASP A 402 19.47 18.14 9.57
N LYS A 403 20.24 19.16 9.15
CA LYS A 403 19.69 20.39 8.53
C LYS A 403 18.95 20.13 7.22
N ASN A 404 19.20 18.99 6.58
CA ASN A 404 18.59 18.58 5.32
C ASN A 404 17.41 17.62 5.55
N GLY A 405 17.04 17.35 6.81
CA GLY A 405 15.98 16.40 7.17
C GLY A 405 16.40 14.94 7.07
N ARG A 406 17.68 14.64 6.90
CA ARG A 406 18.19 13.27 6.87
C ARG A 406 18.25 12.73 8.29
N ARG A 407 17.60 11.57 8.50
CA ARG A 407 17.53 10.91 9.79
C ARG A 407 18.80 10.11 10.07
N SER A 408 19.34 10.28 11.27
CA SER A 408 20.35 9.41 11.86
C SER A 408 19.83 8.84 13.19
N LEU A 409 20.23 7.63 13.51
CA LEU A 409 19.90 6.99 14.79
C LEU A 409 21.14 7.06 15.68
N ILE A 410 21.00 7.66 16.85
CA ILE A 410 22.08 7.86 17.81
C ILE A 410 21.77 7.04 19.06
N PRO A 411 22.72 6.21 19.57
CA PRO A 411 22.56 5.51 20.85
C PRO A 411 22.25 6.48 22.00
N THR A 412 21.32 6.10 22.86
CA THR A 412 20.94 6.91 24.04
C THR A 412 21.99 6.81 25.15
N GLY A 413 22.87 5.82 25.11
CA GLY A 413 23.82 5.49 26.17
C GLY A 413 23.21 4.73 27.36
N GLU A 414 21.93 4.32 27.25
CA GLU A 414 21.32 3.38 28.20
C GLU A 414 21.87 1.99 28.00
N ASP A 415 21.83 1.16 29.07
CA ASP A 415 22.23 -0.25 28.99
C ASP A 415 21.37 -0.99 27.94
N PRO A 416 21.95 -1.89 27.14
CA PRO A 416 21.20 -2.71 26.18
C PRO A 416 20.10 -3.52 26.87
N VAL A 417 18.98 -3.68 26.17
CA VAL A 417 17.83 -4.44 26.65
C VAL A 417 17.78 -5.81 25.97
N ILE A 418 17.58 -6.85 26.77
CA ILE A 418 17.43 -8.22 26.27
C ILE A 418 15.95 -8.60 26.29
N PHE A 419 15.45 -9.06 25.14
CA PHE A 419 14.14 -9.68 25.01
C PHE A 419 14.33 -11.18 24.81
N GLU A 420 13.69 -11.99 25.65
CA GLU A 420 13.66 -13.45 25.49
C GLU A 420 12.83 -13.83 24.27
N CYS A 421 13.29 -14.82 23.50
CA CYS A 421 12.54 -15.37 22.38
C CYS A 421 12.95 -16.81 22.04
N ASP A 422 12.01 -17.54 21.45
CA ASP A 422 12.23 -18.85 20.83
C ASP A 422 12.43 -18.70 19.32
N ASP A 423 11.74 -17.75 18.67
CA ASP A 423 11.86 -17.46 17.24
C ASP A 423 11.88 -15.96 16.97
N VAL A 424 12.50 -15.58 15.84
CA VAL A 424 12.56 -14.20 15.35
C VAL A 424 12.10 -14.13 13.91
N LEU A 425 11.16 -13.22 13.62
CA LEU A 425 10.68 -12.91 12.29
C LEU A 425 11.29 -11.59 11.80
N VAL A 426 12.04 -11.63 10.71
CA VAL A 426 12.72 -10.46 10.13
C VAL A 426 11.84 -9.86 9.04
N ALA A 427 11.17 -8.74 9.34
CA ALA A 427 10.23 -8.04 8.46
C ALA A 427 10.67 -6.58 8.22
N ILE A 428 11.96 -6.38 7.92
CA ILE A 428 12.61 -5.06 7.79
C ILE A 428 12.57 -4.47 6.39
N GLY A 429 11.80 -5.07 5.51
CA GLY A 429 11.56 -4.63 4.13
C GLY A 429 11.82 -5.72 3.11
N GLN A 430 11.56 -5.38 1.86
CA GLN A 430 11.67 -6.26 0.70
C GLN A 430 12.59 -5.62 -0.34
N GLU A 431 13.06 -6.43 -1.27
CA GLU A 431 13.85 -6.00 -2.43
C GLU A 431 13.52 -6.84 -3.66
N ASN A 432 13.80 -6.28 -4.80
CA ASN A 432 13.65 -6.94 -6.08
C ASN A 432 14.78 -7.95 -6.29
N SER A 433 14.55 -8.90 -7.21
CA SER A 433 15.49 -9.95 -7.57
C SER A 433 15.49 -10.07 -9.10
N PHE A 434 16.59 -9.61 -9.70
CA PHE A 434 16.75 -9.56 -11.15
C PHE A 434 18.01 -10.28 -11.63
N GLU A 435 18.54 -11.21 -10.85
CA GLU A 435 19.71 -12.01 -11.17
C GLU A 435 19.51 -12.88 -12.43
N TRP A 436 18.25 -13.17 -12.75
CA TRP A 436 17.83 -13.93 -13.93
C TRP A 436 17.78 -13.10 -15.21
N ILE A 437 17.96 -11.77 -15.13
CA ILE A 437 18.01 -10.87 -16.28
C ILE A 437 19.48 -10.58 -16.59
N GLU A 438 19.95 -11.09 -17.70
CA GLU A 438 21.32 -10.89 -18.15
C GLU A 438 21.58 -9.42 -18.50
N ARG A 439 22.79 -8.95 -18.24
CA ARG A 439 23.16 -7.53 -18.42
C ARG A 439 23.60 -7.16 -19.85
N ASP A 440 23.68 -8.14 -20.76
CA ASP A 440 24.11 -7.99 -22.15
C ASP A 440 22.95 -8.00 -23.17
N ILE A 441 21.70 -7.88 -22.71
CA ILE A 441 20.50 -7.97 -23.56
C ILE A 441 19.84 -6.63 -23.88
N GLY A 442 20.45 -5.52 -23.49
CA GLY A 442 19.94 -4.17 -23.77
C GLY A 442 18.93 -3.64 -22.74
N ILE A 443 18.76 -4.30 -21.61
CA ILE A 443 18.03 -3.76 -20.46
C ILE A 443 19.05 -3.05 -19.54
N GLU A 444 18.88 -1.75 -19.35
CA GLU A 444 19.73 -0.96 -18.48
C GLU A 444 19.21 -1.01 -17.03
N PHE A 445 20.17 -1.02 -16.09
CA PHE A 445 19.89 -1.00 -14.66
C PHE A 445 20.53 0.22 -14.02
N GLY A 446 19.81 0.86 -13.12
CA GLY A 446 20.25 2.02 -12.37
C GLY A 446 20.72 1.68 -10.95
N GLU A 447 20.52 2.62 -10.04
CA GLU A 447 20.84 2.43 -8.62
C GLU A 447 20.04 1.26 -8.03
N TRP A 448 20.64 0.56 -7.06
CA TRP A 448 20.01 -0.57 -6.35
C TRP A 448 19.62 -1.75 -7.25
N ASP A 449 20.32 -1.89 -8.38
CA ASP A 449 20.06 -2.93 -9.38
C ASP A 449 18.60 -2.95 -9.90
N MET A 450 17.99 -1.76 -9.97
CA MET A 450 16.64 -1.57 -10.48
C MET A 450 16.67 -1.31 -11.99
N PRO A 451 15.75 -1.89 -12.79
CA PRO A 451 15.67 -1.61 -14.21
C PRO A 451 15.31 -0.13 -14.45
N ILE A 452 15.90 0.45 -15.50
CA ILE A 452 15.50 1.78 -15.94
C ILE A 452 14.22 1.63 -16.75
N VAL A 453 13.12 2.17 -16.18
CA VAL A 453 11.77 2.06 -16.72
C VAL A 453 11.21 3.47 -16.95
N ASP A 454 10.67 3.72 -18.14
CA ASP A 454 9.99 4.97 -18.43
C ASP A 454 8.69 5.11 -17.65
N LYS A 455 8.49 6.26 -17.01
CA LYS A 455 7.37 6.48 -16.08
C LYS A 455 6.00 6.67 -16.76
N ILE A 456 5.97 6.86 -18.07
CA ILE A 456 4.75 7.05 -18.85
C ILE A 456 4.39 5.75 -19.57
N THR A 457 5.38 5.14 -20.22
CA THR A 457 5.19 3.98 -21.08
C THR A 457 5.38 2.65 -20.38
N PHE A 458 6.04 2.63 -19.21
CA PHE A 458 6.42 1.42 -18.47
C PHE A 458 7.36 0.49 -19.28
N GLN A 459 7.93 0.99 -20.38
CA GLN A 459 8.90 0.29 -21.20
C GLN A 459 10.30 0.44 -20.59
N SER A 460 11.09 -0.62 -20.63
CA SER A 460 12.51 -0.57 -20.30
C SER A 460 13.32 0.00 -21.48
N SER A 461 14.64 0.06 -21.35
CA SER A 461 15.55 0.36 -22.48
C SER A 461 15.49 -0.69 -23.60
N HIS A 462 14.99 -1.91 -23.33
CA HIS A 462 14.71 -2.92 -24.34
C HIS A 462 13.29 -2.76 -24.93
N PRO A 463 13.12 -2.60 -26.26
CA PRO A 463 11.85 -2.17 -26.88
C PRO A 463 10.67 -3.14 -26.68
N LYS A 464 10.92 -4.43 -26.35
CA LYS A 464 9.88 -5.43 -26.13
C LYS A 464 9.58 -5.71 -24.66
N VAL A 465 10.34 -5.12 -23.71
CA VAL A 465 10.26 -5.48 -22.29
C VAL A 465 9.69 -4.33 -21.46
N PHE A 466 8.62 -4.63 -20.74
CA PHE A 466 7.89 -3.72 -19.89
C PHE A 466 7.95 -4.21 -18.43
N PHE A 467 7.91 -3.27 -17.49
CA PHE A 467 7.86 -3.58 -16.06
C PHE A 467 6.67 -2.89 -15.40
N GLY A 468 6.13 -3.47 -14.33
CA GLY A 468 5.07 -2.84 -13.56
C GLY A 468 4.96 -3.41 -12.15
N GLY A 469 4.14 -2.73 -11.33
CA GLY A 469 4.09 -3.01 -9.90
C GLY A 469 5.43 -2.80 -9.23
N ASP A 470 5.71 -3.58 -8.19
CA ASP A 470 6.94 -3.45 -7.41
C ASP A 470 8.21 -3.79 -8.23
N ALA A 471 8.07 -4.51 -9.34
CA ALA A 471 9.19 -4.80 -10.23
C ALA A 471 9.74 -3.56 -10.96
N ALA A 472 8.97 -2.48 -11.08
CA ALA A 472 9.40 -1.27 -11.77
C ALA A 472 10.19 -0.32 -10.86
N TRP A 473 9.69 -0.04 -9.65
CA TRP A 473 10.28 0.99 -8.77
C TRP A 473 10.37 0.58 -7.30
N GLY A 474 10.27 -0.71 -7.00
CA GLY A 474 10.33 -1.26 -5.64
C GLY A 474 8.96 -1.40 -4.97
N PRO A 475 8.95 -1.85 -3.70
CA PRO A 475 7.72 -2.22 -3.00
C PRO A 475 6.75 -1.05 -2.82
N GLU A 476 5.54 -1.23 -3.33
CA GLU A 476 4.38 -0.37 -3.20
C GLU A 476 3.15 -1.21 -2.77
N ASN A 477 1.96 -0.90 -3.23
CA ASN A 477 0.74 -1.62 -2.89
C ASN A 477 -0.04 -2.08 -4.12
N ILE A 478 -1.08 -2.90 -3.90
CA ILE A 478 -1.87 -3.55 -4.96
C ILE A 478 -2.49 -2.54 -5.92
N ILE A 479 -3.01 -1.41 -5.44
CA ILE A 479 -3.66 -0.42 -6.30
C ILE A 479 -2.66 0.31 -7.21
N TRP A 480 -1.40 0.49 -6.78
CA TRP A 480 -0.33 0.96 -7.65
C TRP A 480 0.05 -0.08 -8.69
N ALA A 481 0.11 -1.36 -8.30
CA ALA A 481 0.38 -2.44 -9.26
C ALA A 481 -0.68 -2.50 -10.37
N ALA A 482 -1.97 -2.35 -10.03
CA ALA A 482 -3.05 -2.25 -11.02
C ALA A 482 -2.92 -1.00 -11.90
N ALA A 483 -2.65 0.16 -11.33
CA ALA A 483 -2.47 1.41 -12.07
C ALA A 483 -1.29 1.34 -13.06
N HIS A 484 -0.15 0.81 -12.63
CA HIS A 484 1.02 0.59 -13.49
C HIS A 484 0.70 -0.36 -14.64
N ALA A 485 -0.02 -1.43 -14.34
CA ALA A 485 -0.39 -2.45 -15.30
C ALA A 485 -1.31 -1.92 -16.40
N HIS A 486 -2.30 -1.09 -16.07
CA HIS A 486 -3.15 -0.42 -17.07
C HIS A 486 -2.30 0.41 -18.05
N GLN A 487 -1.33 1.15 -17.53
CA GLN A 487 -0.47 1.97 -18.37
C GLN A 487 0.47 1.12 -19.24
N ALA A 488 1.03 0.03 -18.69
CA ALA A 488 1.85 -0.90 -19.44
C ALA A 488 1.04 -1.61 -20.55
N ALA A 489 -0.20 -2.05 -20.26
CA ALA A 489 -1.08 -2.67 -21.24
C ALA A 489 -1.39 -1.73 -22.42
N ILE A 490 -1.67 -0.44 -22.14
CA ILE A 490 -1.84 0.57 -23.19
C ILE A 490 -0.58 0.69 -24.06
N SER A 491 0.60 0.67 -23.46
CA SER A 491 1.86 0.76 -24.19
C SER A 491 2.13 -0.47 -25.05
N ILE A 492 1.83 -1.65 -24.53
CA ILE A 492 1.98 -2.92 -25.27
C ILE A 492 1.03 -2.97 -26.46
N ASP A 493 -0.24 -2.57 -26.30
CA ASP A 493 -1.21 -2.50 -27.39
C ASP A 493 -0.77 -1.51 -28.48
N LYS A 494 -0.27 -0.32 -28.08
CA LYS A 494 0.26 0.67 -29.01
C LYS A 494 1.52 0.20 -29.74
N LEU A 495 2.41 -0.52 -29.04
CA LEU A 495 3.57 -1.15 -29.68
C LEU A 495 3.14 -2.09 -30.81
N PHE A 496 2.10 -2.90 -30.58
CA PHE A 496 1.59 -3.83 -31.59
C PHE A 496 0.91 -3.16 -32.77
N LYS A 497 0.39 -1.95 -32.58
CA LYS A 497 -0.21 -1.10 -33.60
C LYS A 497 0.81 -0.17 -34.28
N GLU A 498 2.08 -0.22 -33.87
CA GLU A 498 3.16 0.67 -34.33
C GLU A 498 2.84 2.16 -34.11
N GLU A 499 2.10 2.46 -33.01
CA GLU A 499 1.74 3.81 -32.60
C GLU A 499 2.76 4.40 -31.61
N ASP A 500 2.75 5.74 -31.49
CA ASP A 500 3.53 6.43 -30.48
C ASP A 500 3.05 6.07 -29.06
N LEU A 501 3.95 5.50 -28.26
CA LEU A 501 3.65 5.06 -26.89
C LEU A 501 3.35 6.23 -25.95
N TYR A 502 3.85 7.43 -26.24
CA TYR A 502 3.59 8.63 -25.43
C TYR A 502 2.25 9.28 -25.72
N ASN A 503 1.62 8.97 -26.85
CA ASN A 503 0.27 9.42 -27.14
C ASN A 503 -0.75 8.62 -26.30
N ARG A 504 -0.97 9.04 -25.05
CA ARG A 504 -1.87 8.33 -24.11
C ARG A 504 -3.34 8.63 -24.43
N PRO A 505 -4.23 7.64 -24.32
CA PRO A 505 -5.66 7.87 -24.46
C PRO A 505 -6.18 8.78 -23.35
N GLU A 506 -7.24 9.51 -23.62
CA GLU A 506 -7.94 10.25 -22.59
C GLU A 506 -8.36 9.31 -21.44
N PRO A 507 -8.22 9.75 -20.18
CA PRO A 507 -8.63 8.93 -19.05
C PRO A 507 -10.10 8.51 -19.16
N LYS A 508 -10.38 7.21 -19.08
CA LYS A 508 -11.77 6.71 -19.10
C LYS A 508 -12.60 7.21 -17.92
N SER A 509 -11.98 7.42 -16.78
CA SER A 509 -12.63 8.01 -15.63
C SER A 509 -12.74 9.52 -15.84
N ASN A 510 -13.97 10.03 -15.77
CA ASN A 510 -14.19 11.45 -15.83
C ASN A 510 -13.70 12.11 -14.54
N LEU A 511 -12.45 12.59 -14.54
CA LEU A 511 -11.84 13.34 -13.43
C LEU A 511 -12.49 14.72 -13.23
N VAL A 512 -13.42 15.10 -14.12
CA VAL A 512 -14.14 16.36 -14.09
C VAL A 512 -15.50 16.16 -13.43
N SER A 513 -15.72 16.81 -12.31
CA SER A 513 -17.06 16.90 -11.75
C SER A 513 -17.91 17.84 -12.64
N GLN A 514 -18.85 17.28 -13.37
CA GLN A 514 -19.77 18.05 -14.22
C GLN A 514 -20.70 18.99 -13.43
N LYS A 515 -20.77 18.85 -12.11
CA LYS A 515 -21.73 19.58 -11.25
C LYS A 515 -21.12 20.69 -10.44
N MET A 516 -19.84 20.99 -10.60
CA MET A 516 -19.21 22.00 -9.75
C MET A 516 -18.76 23.20 -10.59
N GLY A 517 -19.72 24.00 -10.96
CA GLY A 517 -19.51 25.42 -11.27
C GLY A 517 -19.64 26.28 -10.01
N VAL A 518 -19.57 27.60 -10.14
CA VAL A 518 -20.05 28.51 -9.12
C VAL A 518 -21.57 28.30 -9.02
N HIS A 519 -21.97 27.54 -8.04
CA HIS A 519 -23.40 27.29 -7.80
C HIS A 519 -23.81 28.04 -6.55
N GLU A 520 -24.91 28.69 -6.63
CA GLU A 520 -25.74 28.96 -5.49
C GLU A 520 -26.24 27.63 -4.95
N TRP A 521 -25.41 27.00 -4.13
CA TRP A 521 -25.84 25.83 -3.37
C TRP A 521 -26.58 26.33 -2.14
N SER A 522 -27.87 26.21 -2.19
CA SER A 522 -28.64 26.11 -0.97
C SER A 522 -28.39 24.71 -0.39
N TYR A 523 -27.61 24.65 0.67
CA TYR A 523 -27.49 23.44 1.49
C TYR A 523 -28.65 23.42 2.49
N ASP A 524 -29.86 23.41 2.01
CA ASP A 524 -31.06 23.26 2.85
C ASP A 524 -31.21 21.82 3.35
N ASN A 525 -30.21 20.99 3.10
CA ASN A 525 -30.23 19.60 3.55
C ASN A 525 -29.76 19.53 4.99
N ASP A 526 -30.47 18.80 5.81
CA ASP A 526 -30.00 18.39 7.12
C ASP A 526 -28.64 17.69 6.97
N ILE A 527 -27.59 18.37 7.37
CA ILE A 527 -26.26 17.80 7.37
C ILE A 527 -26.25 16.76 8.49
N SER A 528 -26.20 15.49 8.10
CA SER A 528 -26.08 14.42 9.06
C SER A 528 -24.84 14.59 9.90
N GLN A 529 -25.00 14.72 11.23
CA GLN A 529 -23.93 14.70 12.21
C GLN A 529 -23.49 13.27 12.56
N ALA A 530 -23.97 12.28 11.81
CA ALA A 530 -23.66 10.89 12.06
C ALA A 530 -22.15 10.65 11.98
N LYS A 531 -21.61 10.00 13.01
CA LYS A 531 -20.22 9.56 13.02
C LYS A 531 -20.03 8.45 11.97
N ARG A 532 -18.80 8.32 11.46
CA ARG A 532 -18.40 7.19 10.64
C ARG A 532 -18.64 5.88 11.44
N PHE A 533 -19.33 4.93 10.86
CA PHE A 533 -19.49 3.61 11.46
C PHE A 533 -18.13 2.90 11.57
N VAL A 534 -18.00 2.12 12.63
CA VAL A 534 -16.85 1.24 12.87
C VAL A 534 -17.18 -0.13 12.28
N VAL A 535 -16.20 -0.74 11.63
CA VAL A 535 -16.36 -2.09 11.07
C VAL A 535 -16.50 -3.08 12.22
N PRO A 536 -17.49 -3.98 12.19
CA PRO A 536 -17.59 -5.06 13.17
C PRO A 536 -16.39 -6.00 13.05
N HIS A 537 -15.84 -6.40 14.20
CA HIS A 537 -14.77 -7.40 14.28
C HIS A 537 -15.30 -8.74 14.80
N ALA A 538 -14.69 -9.83 14.37
CA ALA A 538 -14.93 -11.15 14.90
C ALA A 538 -14.48 -11.23 16.37
N ASP A 539 -15.15 -12.10 17.16
CA ASP A 539 -14.76 -12.34 18.55
C ASP A 539 -13.30 -12.82 18.62
N GLN A 540 -12.48 -12.12 19.40
CA GLN A 540 -11.06 -12.45 19.58
C GLN A 540 -10.84 -13.85 20.13
N SER A 541 -11.74 -14.36 20.97
CA SER A 541 -11.65 -15.73 21.49
C SER A 541 -11.70 -16.81 20.40
N ILE A 542 -12.23 -16.46 19.23
CA ILE A 542 -12.32 -17.32 18.04
C ILE A 542 -11.22 -16.95 17.03
N SER A 543 -11.10 -15.67 16.69
CA SER A 543 -10.21 -15.21 15.64
C SER A 543 -8.72 -15.38 15.97
N LEU A 544 -8.32 -15.28 17.25
CA LEU A 544 -6.95 -15.54 17.70
C LEU A 544 -6.55 -17.02 17.70
N LYS A 545 -7.52 -17.93 17.60
CA LYS A 545 -7.26 -19.39 17.59
C LYS A 545 -7.28 -19.99 16.19
N ASN A 546 -7.65 -19.23 15.19
CA ASN A 546 -7.80 -19.74 13.85
C ASN A 546 -7.42 -18.68 12.81
N ILE A 547 -6.33 -18.93 12.11
CA ILE A 547 -5.79 -18.03 11.08
C ILE A 547 -6.72 -17.85 9.87
N LYS A 548 -7.70 -18.73 9.68
CA LYS A 548 -8.67 -18.69 8.58
C LYS A 548 -9.92 -17.86 8.90
N VAL A 549 -10.08 -17.38 10.14
CA VAL A 549 -11.23 -16.56 10.54
C VAL A 549 -10.97 -15.10 10.21
N GLU A 550 -11.75 -14.55 9.29
CA GLU A 550 -11.66 -13.12 8.93
C GLU A 550 -11.96 -12.24 10.14
N VAL A 551 -11.07 -11.30 10.44
CA VAL A 551 -11.18 -10.42 11.62
C VAL A 551 -12.17 -9.30 11.38
N GLU A 552 -12.02 -8.55 10.31
CA GLU A 552 -12.97 -7.50 9.93
C GLU A 552 -14.16 -8.10 9.19
N LEU A 553 -15.37 -7.98 9.73
CA LEU A 553 -16.56 -8.62 9.15
C LEU A 553 -17.20 -7.81 8.01
N GLY A 554 -16.78 -6.56 7.81
CA GLY A 554 -17.36 -5.66 6.82
C GLY A 554 -18.65 -4.98 7.32
N PHE A 555 -19.24 -4.15 6.49
CA PHE A 555 -20.56 -3.57 6.75
C PHE A 555 -21.66 -4.47 6.16
N ASP A 556 -22.74 -4.60 6.88
CA ASP A 556 -24.00 -5.08 6.30
C ASP A 556 -24.68 -3.98 5.46
N GLU A 557 -25.77 -4.33 4.78
CA GLU A 557 -26.52 -3.40 3.94
C GLU A 557 -27.03 -2.19 4.73
N LYS A 558 -27.43 -2.37 5.99
CA LYS A 558 -27.95 -1.31 6.85
C LYS A 558 -26.86 -0.31 7.27
N LEU A 559 -25.66 -0.80 7.54
CA LEU A 559 -24.51 0.07 7.89
C LEU A 559 -23.90 0.75 6.66
N ALA A 560 -24.08 0.15 5.48
CA ALA A 560 -23.61 0.71 4.21
C ALA A 560 -24.49 1.85 3.72
N PHE A 561 -25.77 1.89 4.10
CA PHE A 561 -26.76 2.92 3.78
C PHE A 561 -26.54 4.17 4.64
#